data_87bc66d65f2cbe4010851e06e4d8ebac
#
_entry.id   87bc66d65f2cbe4010851e06e4d8ebac
#
_cell.length_a   1.000
_cell.length_b   1.000
_cell.length_c   1.000
_cell.angle_alpha   90.00
_cell.angle_beta   90.00
_cell.angle_gamma   90.00
#
_symmetry.space_group_name_H-M   'P 1'
#
loop_
_entity.id
_entity.type
_entity.pdbx_description
1 polymer ?
#
loop_
_entity_poly.entity_id
_entity_poly.type
_entity_poly.pdbx_seq_one_letter_code
_entity_poly.pdbx_strand_id
1 'polypeptide(L)'
;MFRLIMAILTLCITLAAGIPEVLILPNNGAWVTLKEEPTQINDRLYLATYGLNVRPGTVWKTPDPEGILRYSYPRLGLYDIDEGTEIHLVLKESLDIRGTFLKFDNNTLFLEKEKSVLLVDASNVMYFEIPEIPQDKTLEFFPPPASSKKRIVPVNYGFQTGDLAWSAEYELRWKNEDKAVFSSWFRLMNRGKGTINNVKVTLLAGDVKTSQVSRDAAMRTPKGMGVAYMAESASAADVPQSSGDNYIFKLKDFVTFLPNTEFRQSLLDPVELNPEKKYIVHGNSFSSSGNLPLHADLELTLKMRKPGADILIFPEGLLRIFDENGIFGGEVRIPNTPMDEPIVISPGKAFDLVFERTVVDYKRERDTAEGKIRYEIRNQSKRTLSVIIRDTWHGNWTVKNSTHNTEKKSASELEIPLSLKAGEKVVVEYSCYVSYR
;
A
#
# COMPACT_ATOMS: atom_id res chain seq x y z
N MET A 1 -13.14 -34.92 59.28
CA MET A 1 -12.25 -33.84 58.87
C MET A 1 -12.19 -33.83 57.35
N PHE A 2 -13.25 -33.28 56.73
CA PHE A 2 -13.39 -33.16 55.28
C PHE A 2 -13.28 -31.68 54.91
N ARG A 3 -12.20 -31.32 54.20
CA ARG A 3 -12.05 -30.00 53.62
C ARG A 3 -12.78 -29.95 52.29
N LEU A 4 -13.86 -29.21 52.24
CA LEU A 4 -14.60 -28.89 51.05
C LEU A 4 -13.82 -27.83 50.27
N ILE A 5 -13.22 -28.21 49.12
CA ILE A 5 -12.62 -27.28 48.17
C ILE A 5 -13.74 -26.75 47.32
N MET A 6 -14.09 -25.50 47.57
CA MET A 6 -15.03 -24.76 46.75
C MET A 6 -14.27 -24.22 45.54
N ALA A 7 -14.41 -24.89 44.40
CA ALA A 7 -13.93 -24.39 43.12
C ALA A 7 -14.87 -23.26 42.70
N ILE A 8 -14.38 -22.03 42.75
CA ILE A 8 -15.07 -20.89 42.14
C ILE A 8 -14.85 -21.02 40.62
N LEU A 9 -15.88 -21.54 39.96
CA LEU A 9 -16.00 -21.53 38.51
C LEU A 9 -16.30 -20.10 38.11
N THR A 10 -15.28 -19.34 37.74
CA THR A 10 -15.45 -18.02 37.12
C THR A 10 -15.99 -18.27 35.73
N LEU A 11 -17.30 -18.22 35.59
CA LEU A 11 -17.99 -18.26 34.31
C LEU A 11 -17.71 -16.93 33.63
N CYS A 12 -16.67 -16.90 32.79
CA CYS A 12 -16.47 -15.82 31.80
C CYS A 12 -17.67 -15.90 30.84
N ILE A 13 -18.71 -15.12 31.15
CA ILE A 13 -19.72 -14.81 30.15
C ILE A 13 -19.05 -13.92 29.14
N THR A 14 -18.51 -14.50 28.08
CA THR A 14 -18.18 -13.78 26.86
C THR A 14 -19.50 -13.32 26.27
N LEU A 15 -19.94 -12.14 26.68
CA LEU A 15 -21.02 -11.43 25.98
C LEU A 15 -20.57 -11.34 24.51
N ALA A 16 -21.47 -11.67 23.61
CA ALA A 16 -21.22 -11.78 22.19
C ALA A 16 -20.82 -10.40 21.61
N ALA A 17 -19.57 -10.07 21.73
CA ALA A 17 -18.97 -9.02 20.91
C ALA A 17 -19.16 -9.41 19.45
N GLY A 18 -19.64 -8.50 18.63
CA GLY A 18 -19.75 -8.75 17.20
C GLY A 18 -18.36 -9.02 16.61
N ILE A 19 -18.31 -9.78 15.53
CA ILE A 19 -17.05 -10.02 14.82
C ILE A 19 -16.54 -8.67 14.28
N PRO A 20 -15.29 -8.26 14.57
CA PRO A 20 -14.71 -7.05 14.01
C PRO A 20 -14.64 -7.13 12.48
N GLU A 21 -15.01 -6.07 11.80
CA GLU A 21 -14.88 -5.94 10.36
C GLU A 21 -13.89 -4.84 10.03
N VAL A 22 -12.96 -5.12 9.11
CA VAL A 22 -11.94 -4.17 8.70
C VAL A 22 -11.92 -4.06 7.17
N LEU A 23 -12.09 -2.83 6.68
CA LEU A 23 -11.86 -2.47 5.29
C LEU A 23 -10.48 -1.80 5.18
N ILE A 24 -9.51 -2.47 4.59
CA ILE A 24 -8.15 -1.95 4.42
C ILE A 24 -8.02 -1.30 3.05
N LEU A 25 -7.56 -0.05 3.04
CA LEU A 25 -7.33 0.76 1.85
C LEU A 25 -5.89 0.57 1.34
N PRO A 26 -5.65 0.67 0.04
CA PRO A 26 -4.28 0.62 -0.48
C PRO A 26 -3.50 1.83 0.03
N ASN A 27 -2.36 1.57 0.69
CA ASN A 27 -1.40 2.58 1.18
C ASN A 27 -1.91 3.64 2.18
N ASN A 28 -3.20 3.63 2.55
CA ASN A 28 -3.82 4.73 3.30
C ASN A 28 -4.45 4.31 4.64
N GLY A 29 -4.16 3.11 5.12
CA GLY A 29 -4.71 2.61 6.38
C GLY A 29 -6.03 1.87 6.22
N ALA A 30 -6.81 1.79 7.27
CA ALA A 30 -8.02 0.99 7.31
C ALA A 30 -9.19 1.68 8.02
N TRP A 31 -10.40 1.32 7.62
CA TRP A 31 -11.63 1.52 8.41
C TRP A 31 -11.90 0.29 9.25
N VAL A 32 -11.98 0.49 10.56
CA VAL A 32 -12.32 -0.54 11.53
C VAL A 32 -13.76 -0.34 11.97
N THR A 33 -14.58 -1.39 11.90
CA THR A 33 -15.97 -1.38 12.32
C THR A 33 -16.18 -2.47 13.38
N LEU A 34 -16.81 -2.09 14.46
CA LEU A 34 -16.96 -2.90 15.66
C LEU A 34 -18.41 -2.82 16.18
N LYS A 35 -18.86 -3.89 16.85
CA LYS A 35 -20.14 -3.93 17.54
C LYS A 35 -19.91 -4.47 18.94
N GLU A 36 -19.96 -3.61 19.93
CA GLU A 36 -19.67 -3.95 21.32
C GLU A 36 -20.60 -3.23 22.29
N GLU A 37 -20.72 -3.80 23.49
CA GLU A 37 -21.29 -3.09 24.63
C GLU A 37 -20.20 -2.18 25.23
N PRO A 38 -20.46 -0.87 25.39
CA PRO A 38 -19.51 0.02 26.03
C PRO A 38 -19.24 -0.40 27.48
N THR A 39 -18.00 -0.32 27.91
CA THR A 39 -17.65 -0.49 29.33
C THR A 39 -17.94 0.80 30.07
N GLN A 40 -18.76 0.75 31.10
CA GLN A 40 -19.03 1.92 31.95
C GLN A 40 -18.08 1.94 33.14
N ILE A 41 -17.37 3.04 33.27
CA ILE A 41 -16.53 3.33 34.43
C ILE A 41 -16.94 4.73 34.93
N ASN A 42 -17.49 4.79 36.14
CA ASN A 42 -18.12 6.02 36.67
C ASN A 42 -19.20 6.54 35.71
N ASP A 43 -19.16 7.80 35.32
CA ASP A 43 -20.11 8.44 34.42
C ASP A 43 -19.68 8.41 32.95
N ARG A 44 -18.70 7.59 32.61
CA ARG A 44 -18.08 7.54 31.28
C ARG A 44 -18.29 6.15 30.65
N LEU A 45 -18.43 6.13 29.34
CA LEU A 45 -18.52 4.93 28.53
C LEU A 45 -17.24 4.79 27.69
N TYR A 46 -16.68 3.61 27.66
CA TYR A 46 -15.45 3.30 26.95
C TYR A 46 -15.70 2.24 25.87
N LEU A 47 -15.16 2.48 24.68
CA LEU A 47 -15.13 1.54 23.56
C LEU A 47 -13.68 1.26 23.17
N ALA A 48 -13.36 0.01 22.92
CA ALA A 48 -12.00 -0.42 22.60
C ALA A 48 -11.53 0.08 21.24
N THR A 49 -10.24 0.44 21.14
CA THR A 49 -9.56 0.67 19.88
C THR A 49 -8.57 -0.43 19.54
N TYR A 50 -8.50 -1.46 20.37
CA TYR A 50 -7.57 -2.60 20.23
C TYR A 50 -6.11 -2.17 20.06
N GLY A 51 -5.70 -1.11 20.77
CA GLY A 51 -4.35 -0.56 20.67
C GLY A 51 -4.01 0.11 19.34
N LEU A 52 -4.98 0.30 18.43
CA LEU A 52 -4.79 1.00 17.17
C LEU A 52 -4.82 2.52 17.36
N ASN A 53 -4.04 3.21 16.54
CA ASN A 53 -4.06 4.67 16.47
C ASN A 53 -5.29 5.15 15.70
N VAL A 54 -6.19 5.83 16.40
CA VAL A 54 -7.38 6.41 15.77
C VAL A 54 -7.00 7.70 15.02
N ARG A 55 -7.42 7.80 13.75
CA ARG A 55 -7.24 9.03 12.99
C ARG A 55 -8.26 10.08 13.46
N PRO A 56 -7.80 11.30 13.81
CA PRO A 56 -8.70 12.37 14.26
C PRO A 56 -9.84 12.66 13.28
N GLY A 57 -11.04 12.91 13.82
CA GLY A 57 -12.21 13.25 13.02
C GLY A 57 -12.88 12.12 12.25
N THR A 58 -12.45 10.85 12.45
CA THR A 58 -12.99 9.70 11.71
C THR A 58 -13.86 8.78 12.54
N VAL A 59 -14.03 9.06 13.83
CA VAL A 59 -14.87 8.22 14.71
C VAL A 59 -16.34 8.42 14.41
N TRP A 60 -17.06 7.34 14.27
CA TRP A 60 -18.52 7.32 14.12
C TRP A 60 -19.14 6.26 15.01
N LYS A 61 -20.43 6.41 15.30
CA LYS A 61 -21.20 5.48 16.14
C LYS A 61 -22.68 5.44 15.74
N THR A 62 -23.30 4.26 15.83
CA THR A 62 -24.72 4.04 15.57
C THR A 62 -25.33 3.10 16.63
N PRO A 63 -26.49 3.36 17.24
CA PRO A 63 -27.23 4.62 17.10
C PRO A 63 -26.42 5.77 17.67
N ASP A 64 -26.58 6.95 17.08
CA ASP A 64 -26.00 8.16 17.63
C ASP A 64 -26.81 8.55 18.87
N PRO A 65 -26.31 8.37 20.11
CA PRO A 65 -27.03 8.83 21.27
C PRO A 65 -26.98 10.35 21.28
N GLU A 66 -28.09 10.96 21.62
CA GLU A 66 -28.14 12.38 21.94
C GLU A 66 -27.06 12.69 22.98
N GLY A 67 -26.02 13.39 22.56
CA GLY A 67 -24.93 13.76 23.45
C GLY A 67 -23.66 14.18 22.74
N ILE A 68 -22.77 14.80 23.50
CA ILE A 68 -21.46 15.24 22.98
C ILE A 68 -20.56 14.02 22.85
N LEU A 69 -20.15 13.69 21.62
CA LEU A 69 -19.12 12.71 21.36
C LEU A 69 -17.76 13.37 21.65
N ARG A 70 -17.17 13.05 22.78
CA ARG A 70 -15.77 13.36 23.07
C ARG A 70 -14.99 12.06 23.03
N TYR A 71 -13.90 12.04 22.30
CA TYR A 71 -12.94 10.96 22.36
C TYR A 71 -11.57 11.56 22.65
N SER A 72 -10.89 10.99 23.62
CA SER A 72 -9.50 11.32 23.90
C SER A 72 -8.61 10.41 23.09
N TYR A 73 -7.63 10.99 22.45
CA TYR A 73 -6.53 10.22 21.89
C TYR A 73 -5.50 10.04 22.99
N PRO A 74 -5.02 8.82 23.27
CA PRO A 74 -3.85 8.69 24.11
C PRO A 74 -2.70 9.38 23.40
N ARG A 75 -2.34 10.52 23.86
CA ARG A 75 -1.17 11.24 23.45
C ARG A 75 -0.03 10.74 24.33
N LEU A 76 1.16 10.62 23.81
CA LEU A 76 2.36 10.22 24.52
C LEU A 76 3.28 11.44 24.61
N GLY A 77 2.77 12.49 25.24
CA GLY A 77 3.52 13.71 25.40
C GLY A 77 3.38 14.29 26.80
N LEU A 78 4.27 15.19 27.17
CA LEU A 78 4.20 15.89 28.47
C LEU A 78 2.88 16.67 28.66
N TYR A 79 2.20 17.06 27.58
CA TYR A 79 0.90 17.71 27.61
C TYR A 79 -0.28 16.77 27.92
N ASP A 80 -0.03 15.47 27.99
CA ASP A 80 -1.07 14.46 28.08
C ASP A 80 -1.06 13.70 29.39
N ILE A 81 -0.15 14.10 30.28
CA ILE A 81 -0.09 13.58 31.63
C ILE A 81 -1.21 14.26 32.44
N ASP A 82 -2.06 13.48 33.07
CA ASP A 82 -3.11 13.99 33.91
C ASP A 82 -2.53 14.61 35.19
N GLU A 83 -3.10 15.75 35.60
CA GLU A 83 -2.79 16.37 36.91
C GLU A 83 -3.03 15.34 38.03
N GLY A 84 -2.08 15.27 38.96
CA GLY A 84 -2.11 14.28 40.02
C GLY A 84 -1.39 12.97 39.72
N THR A 85 -0.85 12.80 38.54
CA THR A 85 -0.07 11.60 38.17
C THR A 85 1.31 11.66 38.85
N GLU A 86 1.71 10.59 39.57
CA GLU A 86 3.10 10.45 40.00
C GLU A 86 4.01 10.20 38.81
N ILE A 87 5.04 11.00 38.65
CA ILE A 87 6.04 10.84 37.60
C ILE A 87 7.44 10.81 38.18
N HIS A 88 8.27 10.07 37.44
CA HIS A 88 9.69 9.96 37.72
C HIS A 88 10.48 10.54 36.56
N LEU A 89 11.31 11.53 36.79
CA LEU A 89 12.13 12.20 35.80
C LEU A 89 13.60 11.91 36.06
N VAL A 90 14.35 11.67 34.98
CA VAL A 90 15.80 11.67 35.00
C VAL A 90 16.32 12.79 34.12
N LEU A 91 17.08 13.70 34.70
CA LEU A 91 17.66 14.84 34.01
C LEU A 91 19.04 14.52 33.43
N LYS A 92 19.51 15.37 32.52
CA LYS A 92 20.80 15.21 31.84
C LYS A 92 22.02 15.05 32.74
N GLU A 93 21.96 15.62 33.94
CA GLU A 93 23.02 15.55 34.94
C GLU A 93 22.87 14.32 35.86
N SER A 94 22.09 13.34 35.48
CA SER A 94 21.75 12.16 36.28
C SER A 94 21.03 12.45 37.57
N LEU A 95 20.38 13.62 37.66
CA LEU A 95 19.51 13.97 38.75
C LEU A 95 18.16 13.28 38.60
N ASP A 96 17.78 12.53 39.64
CA ASP A 96 16.56 11.74 39.72
C ASP A 96 15.50 12.53 40.52
N ILE A 97 14.34 12.76 39.93
CA ILE A 97 13.25 13.56 40.53
C ILE A 97 11.97 12.75 40.47
N ARG A 98 11.32 12.57 41.61
CA ARG A 98 9.97 12.03 41.72
C ARG A 98 9.04 13.09 42.28
N GLY A 99 7.84 13.17 41.72
CA GLY A 99 6.83 14.10 42.19
C GLY A 99 5.50 13.91 41.50
N THR A 100 4.49 14.59 42.01
CA THR A 100 3.15 14.59 41.41
C THR A 100 3.08 15.65 40.32
N PHE A 101 2.69 15.27 39.14
CA PHE A 101 2.54 16.16 37.99
C PHE A 101 1.39 17.13 38.22
N LEU A 102 1.64 18.44 38.10
CA LEU A 102 0.63 19.47 38.17
C LEU A 102 0.23 19.96 36.78
N LYS A 103 1.19 20.35 35.97
CA LYS A 103 0.97 20.82 34.60
C LYS A 103 2.28 20.89 33.83
N PHE A 104 2.13 20.99 32.50
CA PHE A 104 3.21 21.35 31.58
C PHE A 104 2.84 22.63 30.82
N ASP A 105 3.67 23.64 30.90
CA ASP A 105 3.42 24.94 30.30
C ASP A 105 4.75 25.58 29.88
N ASN A 106 4.81 26.17 28.68
CA ASN A 106 5.98 26.89 28.18
C ASN A 106 7.30 26.12 28.37
N ASN A 107 7.33 24.83 27.96
CA ASN A 107 8.48 23.93 28.11
C ASN A 107 8.92 23.67 29.57
N THR A 108 8.07 23.96 30.53
CA THR A 108 8.35 23.78 31.98
C THR A 108 7.36 22.76 32.56
N LEU A 109 7.90 21.74 33.24
CA LEU A 109 7.15 20.79 34.05
C LEU A 109 6.99 21.37 35.48
N PHE A 110 5.76 21.36 35.97
CA PHE A 110 5.42 21.73 37.35
C PHE A 110 5.11 20.44 38.11
N LEU A 111 5.89 20.15 39.13
CA LEU A 111 5.76 18.96 39.96
C LEU A 111 5.57 19.35 41.41
N GLU A 112 4.58 18.77 42.06
CA GLU A 112 4.45 18.87 43.50
C GLU A 112 5.36 17.82 44.16
N LYS A 113 6.18 18.28 45.10
CA LYS A 113 7.04 17.44 45.91
C LYS A 113 6.96 17.89 47.37
N GLU A 114 6.38 17.07 48.22
CA GLU A 114 6.17 17.37 49.66
C GLU A 114 5.37 18.68 49.88
N LYS A 115 6.01 19.77 50.20
CA LYS A 115 5.41 21.11 50.46
C LYS A 115 5.89 22.14 49.44
N SER A 116 6.49 21.74 48.35
CA SER A 116 7.06 22.65 47.35
C SER A 116 6.63 22.25 45.94
N VAL A 117 6.65 23.22 45.03
CA VAL A 117 6.48 22.98 43.60
C VAL A 117 7.83 23.11 42.93
N LEU A 118 8.25 22.03 42.25
CA LEU A 118 9.46 22.03 41.45
C LEU A 118 9.12 22.44 40.02
N LEU A 119 9.93 23.31 39.45
CA LEU A 119 9.87 23.71 38.05
C LEU A 119 11.06 23.07 37.32
N VAL A 120 10.78 22.24 36.35
CA VAL A 120 11.80 21.51 35.58
C VAL A 120 11.68 21.89 34.12
N ASP A 121 12.75 22.43 33.55
CA ASP A 121 12.81 22.66 32.10
C ASP A 121 12.85 21.32 31.35
N ALA A 122 11.88 21.11 30.49
CA ALA A 122 11.74 19.84 29.72
C ALA A 122 12.95 19.56 28.81
N SER A 123 13.69 20.59 28.40
CA SER A 123 14.90 20.41 27.60
C SER A 123 16.02 19.69 28.37
N ASN A 124 15.96 19.65 29.69
CA ASN A 124 16.90 18.96 30.56
C ASN A 124 16.46 17.53 30.92
N VAL A 125 15.25 17.11 30.53
CA VAL A 125 14.75 15.76 30.80
C VAL A 125 15.35 14.80 29.78
N MET A 126 16.04 13.76 30.27
CA MET A 126 16.54 12.65 29.44
C MET A 126 15.44 11.63 29.15
N TYR A 127 14.74 11.20 30.19
CA TYR A 127 13.55 10.37 30.09
C TYR A 127 12.65 10.59 31.30
N PHE A 128 11.41 10.20 31.16
CA PHE A 128 10.45 10.21 32.26
C PHE A 128 9.68 8.88 32.26
N GLU A 129 9.37 8.42 33.48
CA GLU A 129 8.54 7.26 33.71
C GLU A 129 7.21 7.74 34.30
N ILE A 130 6.13 7.20 33.77
CA ILE A 130 4.80 7.37 34.31
C ILE A 130 4.23 6.01 34.67
N PRO A 131 3.56 5.86 35.83
CA PRO A 131 2.94 4.60 36.17
C PRO A 131 1.81 4.33 35.18
N GLU A 132 1.83 3.12 34.64
CA GLU A 132 0.83 2.52 33.75
C GLU A 132 -0.03 3.50 32.94
N ILE A 133 0.44 3.81 31.74
CA ILE A 133 -0.48 4.25 30.70
C ILE A 133 -1.38 3.05 30.42
N PRO A 134 -2.72 3.17 30.49
CA PRO A 134 -3.60 2.10 30.05
C PRO A 134 -3.16 1.66 28.66
N GLN A 135 -2.68 0.41 28.52
CA GLN A 135 -2.14 -0.10 27.26
C GLN A 135 -3.21 -0.20 26.17
N ASP A 136 -4.46 -0.21 26.57
CA ASP A 136 -5.62 -0.24 25.70
C ASP A 136 -6.05 1.18 25.39
N LYS A 137 -5.69 1.63 24.19
CA LYS A 137 -6.25 2.86 23.62
C LYS A 137 -7.77 2.66 23.54
N THR A 138 -8.50 3.52 24.24
CA THR A 138 -9.95 3.46 24.32
C THR A 138 -10.55 4.75 23.83
N LEU A 139 -11.73 4.66 23.24
CA LEU A 139 -12.56 5.81 22.96
C LEU A 139 -13.44 6.07 24.18
N GLU A 140 -13.39 7.26 24.68
CA GLU A 140 -14.18 7.72 25.81
C GLU A 140 -15.37 8.55 25.32
N PHE A 141 -16.57 8.22 25.81
CA PHE A 141 -17.80 8.91 25.49
C PHE A 141 -18.40 9.50 26.75
N PHE A 142 -18.90 10.71 26.65
CA PHE A 142 -19.69 11.34 27.69
C PHE A 142 -21.16 11.22 27.32
N PRO A 143 -21.96 10.42 28.04
CA PRO A 143 -23.40 10.43 27.85
C PRO A 143 -23.98 11.77 28.33
N PRO A 144 -25.12 12.21 27.77
CA PRO A 144 -25.78 13.41 28.27
C PRO A 144 -26.14 13.23 29.75
N PRO A 145 -26.05 14.30 30.55
CA PRO A 145 -26.48 14.24 31.95
C PRO A 145 -27.95 13.89 32.03
N ALA A 146 -28.31 12.88 32.86
CA ALA A 146 -29.63 12.56 33.33
C ALA A 146 -30.59 11.72 32.50
N SER A 147 -30.15 10.64 31.91
CA SER A 147 -31.10 9.53 31.72
C SER A 147 -30.60 8.23 32.37
N SER A 148 -30.32 8.30 33.61
CA SER A 148 -29.53 7.40 34.45
C SER A 148 -30.08 5.99 34.72
N LYS A 149 -30.95 5.45 33.90
CA LYS A 149 -31.41 4.07 33.98
C LYS A 149 -31.57 3.35 32.63
N LYS A 150 -30.99 3.85 31.57
CA LYS A 150 -30.98 3.13 30.30
C LYS A 150 -30.00 1.98 30.38
N ARG A 151 -30.48 0.79 30.07
CA ARG A 151 -29.66 -0.41 29.87
C ARG A 151 -28.57 -0.11 28.86
N ILE A 152 -27.31 -0.43 29.17
CA ILE A 152 -26.20 -0.39 28.22
C ILE A 152 -26.58 -1.36 27.09
N VAL A 153 -26.52 -0.88 25.87
CA VAL A 153 -26.83 -1.67 24.67
C VAL A 153 -25.62 -1.69 23.76
N PRO A 154 -25.43 -2.76 22.99
CA PRO A 154 -24.36 -2.80 22.01
C PRO A 154 -24.47 -1.65 21.01
N VAL A 155 -23.38 -1.00 20.74
CA VAL A 155 -23.25 0.06 19.74
C VAL A 155 -22.37 -0.39 18.58
N ASN A 156 -22.75 0.00 17.36
CA ASN A 156 -21.86 -0.11 16.23
C ASN A 156 -21.03 1.18 16.19
N TYR A 157 -19.74 1.03 16.11
CA TYR A 157 -18.83 2.16 16.00
C TYR A 157 -17.68 1.83 15.06
N GLY A 158 -16.98 2.83 14.62
CA GLY A 158 -15.81 2.64 13.78
C GLY A 158 -14.93 3.88 13.73
N PHE A 159 -13.77 3.68 13.21
CA PHE A 159 -12.74 4.71 13.06
C PHE A 159 -11.76 4.34 11.95
N GLN A 160 -11.02 5.34 11.47
CA GLN A 160 -9.86 5.10 10.63
C GLN A 160 -8.59 4.93 11.46
N THR A 161 -7.72 4.03 10.99
CA THR A 161 -6.36 3.87 11.52
C THR A 161 -5.35 3.85 10.38
N GLY A 162 -4.14 4.34 10.64
CA GLY A 162 -2.98 4.16 9.76
C GLY A 162 -2.16 2.92 10.08
N ASP A 163 -2.52 2.19 11.12
CA ASP A 163 -1.73 1.06 11.62
C ASP A 163 -1.91 -0.20 10.77
N LEU A 164 -3.07 -0.38 10.16
CA LEU A 164 -3.34 -1.50 9.27
C LEU A 164 -3.15 -1.09 7.81
N ALA A 165 -2.46 -1.92 7.06
CA ALA A 165 -2.21 -1.70 5.64
C ALA A 165 -2.14 -3.04 4.89
N TRP A 166 -2.27 -2.98 3.57
CA TRP A 166 -2.03 -4.11 2.70
C TRP A 166 -1.32 -3.68 1.41
N SER A 167 -0.71 -4.65 0.74
CA SER A 167 -0.17 -4.51 -0.61
C SER A 167 -0.26 -5.84 -1.34
N ALA A 168 -0.34 -5.81 -2.66
CA ALA A 168 -0.16 -7.01 -3.46
C ALA A 168 1.34 -7.28 -3.67
N GLU A 169 1.72 -8.53 -3.59
CA GLU A 169 3.06 -9.01 -3.89
C GLU A 169 2.98 -10.17 -4.89
N TYR A 170 3.94 -10.19 -5.80
CA TYR A 170 4.01 -11.15 -6.89
C TYR A 170 5.41 -11.74 -7.00
N GLU A 171 5.47 -12.97 -7.46
CA GLU A 171 6.72 -13.65 -7.79
C GLU A 171 6.61 -14.33 -9.15
N LEU A 172 7.59 -14.12 -10.02
CA LEU A 172 7.78 -14.84 -11.26
C LEU A 172 9.06 -15.66 -11.14
N ARG A 173 8.94 -16.97 -11.10
CA ARG A 173 10.07 -17.89 -11.03
C ARG A 173 10.18 -18.67 -12.32
N TRP A 174 11.27 -18.48 -13.04
CA TRP A 174 11.55 -19.25 -14.23
C TRP A 174 11.81 -20.72 -13.89
N LYS A 175 11.20 -21.64 -14.65
CA LYS A 175 11.49 -23.08 -14.61
C LYS A 175 12.51 -23.46 -15.66
N ASN A 176 12.50 -22.77 -16.77
CA ASN A 176 13.41 -22.87 -17.90
C ASN A 176 13.29 -21.58 -18.75
N GLU A 177 13.86 -21.58 -19.96
CA GLU A 177 13.88 -20.42 -20.84
C GLU A 177 12.48 -19.89 -21.22
N ASP A 178 11.47 -20.77 -21.32
CA ASP A 178 10.14 -20.44 -21.87
C ASP A 178 9.02 -20.49 -20.84
N LYS A 179 9.25 -21.19 -19.72
CA LYS A 179 8.22 -21.44 -18.70
C LYS A 179 8.56 -20.78 -17.39
N ALA A 180 7.57 -20.19 -16.76
CA ALA A 180 7.67 -19.62 -15.43
C ALA A 180 6.44 -19.97 -14.58
N VAL A 181 6.58 -19.91 -13.26
CA VAL A 181 5.49 -19.96 -12.30
C VAL A 181 5.27 -18.57 -11.77
N PHE A 182 4.04 -18.11 -11.84
CA PHE A 182 3.59 -16.86 -11.27
C PHE A 182 2.82 -17.15 -9.99
N SER A 183 3.22 -16.52 -8.89
CA SER A 183 2.57 -16.61 -7.58
C SER A 183 2.17 -15.22 -7.11
N SER A 184 1.09 -15.13 -6.34
CA SER A 184 0.55 -13.85 -5.88
C SER A 184 0.00 -13.92 -4.47
N TRP A 185 0.20 -12.86 -3.70
CA TRP A 185 -0.22 -12.77 -2.30
C TRP A 185 -0.76 -11.37 -1.98
N PHE A 186 -1.66 -11.33 -1.01
CA PHE A 186 -1.93 -10.17 -0.19
C PHE A 186 -0.92 -10.15 0.96
N ARG A 187 -0.15 -9.12 1.06
CA ARG A 187 0.69 -8.83 2.23
C ARG A 187 -0.09 -7.90 3.14
N LEU A 188 -0.42 -8.37 4.33
CA LEU A 188 -1.17 -7.65 5.34
C LEU A 188 -0.23 -7.24 6.47
N MET A 189 -0.40 -6.02 6.98
CA MET A 189 0.49 -5.43 7.96
C MET A 189 -0.30 -4.82 9.11
N ASN A 190 0.14 -5.08 10.33
CA ASN A 190 -0.26 -4.33 11.52
C ASN A 190 0.98 -3.63 12.09
N ARG A 191 1.04 -2.31 11.97
CA ARG A 191 2.10 -1.45 12.53
C ARG A 191 1.75 -0.93 13.92
N GLY A 192 0.55 -1.21 14.38
CA GLY A 192 0.05 -0.84 15.70
C GLY A 192 0.60 -1.73 16.80
N LYS A 193 0.36 -1.31 18.04
CA LYS A 193 0.81 -2.03 19.25
C LYS A 193 -0.23 -3.02 19.78
N GLY A 194 -1.44 -3.01 19.24
CA GLY A 194 -2.54 -3.84 19.71
C GLY A 194 -2.77 -5.09 18.85
N THR A 195 -3.49 -6.05 19.45
CA THR A 195 -3.95 -7.26 18.78
C THR A 195 -5.43 -7.13 18.45
N ILE A 196 -5.80 -7.46 17.19
CA ILE A 196 -7.20 -7.60 16.80
C ILE A 196 -7.42 -9.06 16.41
N ASN A 197 -8.25 -9.74 17.17
CA ASN A 197 -8.51 -11.16 16.98
C ASN A 197 -9.73 -11.39 16.11
N ASN A 198 -9.67 -12.45 15.29
CA ASN A 198 -10.83 -13.00 14.59
C ASN A 198 -11.57 -11.96 13.72
N VAL A 199 -10.81 -11.24 12.88
CA VAL A 199 -11.30 -10.12 12.09
C VAL A 199 -11.74 -10.58 10.72
N LYS A 200 -12.89 -10.10 10.26
CA LYS A 200 -13.32 -10.23 8.87
C LYS A 200 -12.68 -9.11 8.04
N VAL A 201 -11.83 -9.48 7.10
CA VAL A 201 -11.03 -8.53 6.33
C VAL A 201 -11.57 -8.37 4.92
N THR A 202 -11.73 -7.12 4.54
CA THR A 202 -12.02 -6.69 3.16
C THR A 202 -10.90 -5.78 2.68
N LEU A 203 -10.34 -6.05 1.50
CA LEU A 203 -9.29 -5.26 0.88
C LEU A 203 -9.88 -4.47 -0.29
N LEU A 204 -9.58 -3.19 -0.36
CA LEU A 204 -9.99 -2.33 -1.46
C LEU A 204 -8.80 -2.08 -2.36
N ALA A 205 -8.91 -2.42 -3.64
CA ALA A 205 -7.92 -2.14 -4.68
C ALA A 205 -8.43 -1.05 -5.63
N GLY A 206 -7.55 -0.17 -6.05
CA GLY A 206 -7.85 0.96 -6.92
C GLY A 206 -7.29 2.27 -6.39
N ASP A 207 -7.57 3.36 -7.06
CA ASP A 207 -7.13 4.71 -6.65
C ASP A 207 -8.19 5.35 -5.74
N VAL A 208 -7.99 5.25 -4.43
CA VAL A 208 -8.87 5.84 -3.44
C VAL A 208 -8.27 7.13 -2.91
N LYS A 209 -8.86 8.24 -3.29
CA LYS A 209 -8.48 9.55 -2.74
C LYS A 209 -9.07 9.73 -1.35
N THR A 210 -8.21 9.70 -0.34
CA THR A 210 -8.56 10.10 1.02
C THR A 210 -8.06 11.51 1.26
N SER A 211 -8.91 12.41 1.79
CA SER A 211 -8.44 13.72 2.22
C SER A 211 -7.45 13.55 3.37
N GLN A 212 -6.19 13.90 3.14
CA GLN A 212 -5.27 14.08 4.23
C GLN A 212 -5.67 15.38 4.94
N VAL A 213 -6.20 15.25 6.15
CA VAL A 213 -6.39 16.41 7.01
C VAL A 213 -4.99 16.85 7.45
N SER A 214 -4.43 17.84 6.78
CA SER A 214 -3.25 18.55 7.29
C SER A 214 -3.61 19.14 8.65
N ARG A 215 -2.67 19.14 9.60
CA ARG A 215 -2.86 19.60 10.99
C ARG A 215 -3.42 21.02 11.13
N ASP A 216 -3.47 21.79 10.07
CA ASP A 216 -3.88 23.21 10.08
C ASP A 216 -5.35 23.47 9.69
N ALA A 217 -6.16 22.42 9.42
CA ALA A 217 -7.55 22.56 8.99
C ALA A 217 -8.59 22.07 10.02
N ALA A 218 -8.31 22.22 11.30
CA ALA A 218 -9.23 21.80 12.38
C ALA A 218 -10.42 22.74 12.58
N MET A 219 -10.92 23.44 11.55
CA MET A 219 -12.06 24.35 11.69
C MET A 219 -12.97 24.45 10.46
N ARG A 220 -13.33 23.33 9.83
CA ARG A 220 -14.53 23.29 8.97
C ARG A 220 -15.05 21.87 8.93
N THR A 221 -16.19 21.62 9.55
CA THR A 221 -16.97 20.40 9.43
C THR A 221 -17.49 20.25 7.99
N PRO A 222 -17.13 19.22 7.25
CA PRO A 222 -17.88 18.83 6.08
C PRO A 222 -19.07 17.95 6.53
N LYS A 223 -20.27 18.29 6.08
CA LYS A 223 -21.45 17.43 6.18
C LYS A 223 -21.12 16.06 5.62
N GLY A 224 -21.44 15.03 6.43
CA GLY A 224 -21.14 13.65 6.11
C GLY A 224 -21.76 13.19 4.79
N MET A 225 -20.93 12.63 3.95
CA MET A 225 -21.36 11.60 3.01
C MET A 225 -21.29 10.28 3.75
N GLY A 226 -22.47 9.83 4.21
CA GLY A 226 -22.63 8.49 4.72
C GLY A 226 -22.43 7.51 3.59
N VAL A 227 -21.37 6.70 3.68
CA VAL A 227 -21.26 5.48 2.87
C VAL A 227 -22.30 4.53 3.43
N ALA A 228 -23.42 4.39 2.74
CA ALA A 228 -24.43 3.40 3.06
C ALA A 228 -23.82 2.01 2.79
N TYR A 229 -23.47 1.33 3.85
CA TYR A 229 -23.10 -0.07 3.82
C TYR A 229 -24.39 -0.89 3.69
N MET A 230 -24.71 -1.31 2.47
CA MET A 230 -25.74 -2.36 2.28
C MET A 230 -25.11 -3.69 2.65
N ALA A 231 -25.51 -4.19 3.83
CA ALA A 231 -25.30 -5.57 4.19
C ALA A 231 -26.32 -6.42 3.43
N GLU A 232 -25.87 -7.20 2.47
CA GLU A 232 -26.69 -8.32 1.97
C GLU A 232 -25.85 -9.52 1.54
N SER A 233 -26.22 -10.63 2.18
CA SER A 233 -26.15 -12.05 1.82
C SER A 233 -24.81 -12.66 1.40
N ALA A 234 -24.43 -13.60 2.26
CA ALA A 234 -23.44 -14.62 2.05
C ALA A 234 -23.74 -15.48 0.80
N SER A 235 -22.82 -15.51 -0.13
CA SER A 235 -22.49 -16.75 -0.85
C SER A 235 -21.09 -16.64 -1.43
N ALA A 236 -20.28 -17.63 -1.07
CA ALA A 236 -19.07 -18.08 -1.75
C ALA A 236 -18.12 -17.03 -2.31
N ALA A 237 -17.06 -16.78 -1.54
CA ALA A 237 -15.68 -16.79 -2.02
C ALA A 237 -15.21 -15.80 -3.09
N ASP A 238 -14.21 -15.05 -2.76
CA ASP A 238 -12.98 -14.75 -3.54
C ASP A 238 -13.09 -14.23 -4.97
N VAL A 239 -14.27 -13.97 -5.50
CA VAL A 239 -14.41 -13.23 -6.75
C VAL A 239 -14.33 -11.77 -6.40
N PRO A 240 -13.36 -11.02 -6.96
CA PRO A 240 -13.30 -9.57 -6.76
C PRO A 240 -14.63 -8.93 -7.17
N GLN A 241 -15.24 -8.19 -6.26
CA GLN A 241 -16.48 -7.48 -6.53
C GLN A 241 -16.16 -6.05 -6.99
N SER A 242 -16.74 -5.63 -8.10
CA SER A 242 -16.67 -4.23 -8.52
C SER A 242 -17.43 -3.34 -7.52
N SER A 243 -16.78 -2.25 -7.10
CA SER A 243 -17.37 -1.19 -6.29
C SER A 243 -17.04 0.16 -6.89
N GLY A 244 -17.87 0.61 -7.82
CA GLY A 244 -17.56 1.76 -8.67
C GLY A 244 -16.34 1.47 -9.54
N ASP A 245 -15.33 2.33 -9.48
CA ASP A 245 -14.06 2.18 -10.22
C ASP A 245 -13.01 1.35 -9.46
N ASN A 246 -13.39 0.75 -8.33
CA ASN A 246 -12.51 -0.04 -7.46
C ASN A 246 -12.94 -1.50 -7.41
N TYR A 247 -12.06 -2.35 -6.91
CA TYR A 247 -12.33 -3.76 -6.67
C TYR A 247 -12.18 -4.11 -5.20
N ILE A 248 -13.06 -4.99 -4.72
CA ILE A 248 -13.11 -5.45 -3.34
C ILE A 248 -12.73 -6.93 -3.31
N PHE A 249 -11.77 -7.27 -2.46
CA PHE A 249 -11.38 -8.64 -2.16
C PHE A 249 -11.78 -8.96 -0.72
N LYS A 250 -12.68 -9.91 -0.53
CA LYS A 250 -13.07 -10.41 0.80
C LYS A 250 -12.24 -11.64 1.12
N LEU A 251 -11.51 -11.61 2.23
CA LEU A 251 -10.76 -12.79 2.67
C LEU A 251 -11.73 -13.83 3.23
N LYS A 252 -11.52 -15.11 2.86
CA LYS A 252 -12.38 -16.23 3.30
C LYS A 252 -12.27 -16.48 4.78
N ASP A 253 -11.01 -16.46 5.26
CA ASP A 253 -10.71 -16.79 6.64
C ASP A 253 -10.65 -15.54 7.51
N PHE A 254 -10.99 -15.71 8.77
CA PHE A 254 -10.78 -14.69 9.77
C PHE A 254 -9.31 -14.51 10.05
N VAL A 255 -8.90 -13.26 10.20
CA VAL A 255 -7.51 -12.86 10.41
C VAL A 255 -7.29 -12.42 11.84
N THR A 256 -6.15 -12.77 12.43
CA THR A 256 -5.69 -12.18 13.67
C THR A 256 -4.48 -11.28 13.36
N PHE A 257 -4.62 -9.99 13.64
CA PHE A 257 -3.54 -9.02 13.50
C PHE A 257 -2.78 -8.92 14.83
N LEU A 258 -1.59 -9.48 14.87
CA LEU A 258 -0.66 -9.30 16.00
C LEU A 258 0.09 -7.97 15.89
N PRO A 259 0.59 -7.40 17.01
CA PRO A 259 1.32 -6.14 17.01
C PRO A 259 2.61 -6.22 16.18
N ASN A 260 2.89 -5.17 15.40
CA ASN A 260 4.14 -5.05 14.63
C ASN A 260 4.45 -6.29 13.78
N THR A 261 3.43 -6.88 13.17
CA THR A 261 3.61 -8.07 12.32
C THR A 261 3.13 -7.82 10.90
N GLU A 262 3.68 -8.61 10.01
CA GLU A 262 3.18 -8.77 8.65
C GLU A 262 3.02 -10.26 8.33
N PHE A 263 2.07 -10.57 7.47
CA PHE A 263 1.87 -11.93 6.98
C PHE A 263 1.35 -11.89 5.55
N ARG A 264 1.49 -13.01 4.86
CA ARG A 264 1.04 -13.18 3.48
C ARG A 264 -0.11 -14.18 3.42
N GLN A 265 -1.11 -13.84 2.64
CA GLN A 265 -2.19 -14.74 2.27
C GLN A 265 -2.23 -14.88 0.76
N SER A 266 -2.35 -16.10 0.25
CA SER A 266 -2.42 -16.35 -1.19
C SER A 266 -3.59 -15.60 -1.82
N LEU A 267 -3.31 -14.86 -2.89
CA LEU A 267 -4.34 -14.25 -3.75
C LEU A 267 -4.88 -15.28 -4.74
N LEU A 268 -3.97 -16.03 -5.38
CA LEU A 268 -4.28 -17.09 -6.33
C LEU A 268 -3.32 -18.26 -6.11
N ASP A 269 -3.78 -19.44 -6.47
CA ASP A 269 -2.88 -20.59 -6.61
C ASP A 269 -1.79 -20.29 -7.65
N PRO A 270 -0.57 -20.81 -7.46
CA PRO A 270 0.50 -20.62 -8.43
C PRO A 270 0.09 -21.06 -9.84
N VAL A 271 0.36 -20.22 -10.83
CA VAL A 271 -0.01 -20.45 -12.23
C VAL A 271 1.25 -20.62 -13.07
N GLU A 272 1.33 -21.75 -13.82
CA GLU A 272 2.38 -21.92 -14.82
C GLU A 272 1.98 -21.16 -16.09
N LEU A 273 2.93 -20.39 -16.66
CA LEU A 273 2.72 -19.59 -17.85
C LEU A 273 3.99 -19.53 -18.71
N ASN A 274 3.80 -19.12 -19.97
CA ASN A 274 4.87 -18.90 -20.93
C ASN A 274 4.98 -17.39 -21.22
N PRO A 275 5.85 -16.64 -20.50
CA PRO A 275 6.02 -15.22 -20.72
C PRO A 275 6.57 -14.94 -22.12
N GLU A 276 5.92 -14.03 -22.84
CA GLU A 276 6.44 -13.55 -24.12
C GLU A 276 7.56 -12.54 -23.87
N LYS A 277 8.75 -12.81 -24.46
CA LYS A 277 9.94 -11.96 -24.30
C LYS A 277 10.15 -11.14 -25.55
N LYS A 278 10.27 -9.82 -25.42
CA LYS A 278 10.69 -8.90 -26.47
C LYS A 278 11.83 -8.04 -25.97
N TYR A 279 12.71 -7.70 -26.88
CA TYR A 279 13.84 -6.83 -26.58
C TYR A 279 13.66 -5.53 -27.33
N ILE A 280 13.51 -4.42 -26.59
CA ILE A 280 13.16 -3.13 -27.16
C ILE A 280 14.40 -2.25 -27.28
N VAL A 281 14.69 -1.86 -28.49
CA VAL A 281 15.75 -0.89 -28.82
C VAL A 281 15.09 0.46 -29.01
N HIS A 282 15.30 1.38 -28.08
CA HIS A 282 14.67 2.68 -28.11
C HIS A 282 15.46 3.70 -28.89
N GLY A 283 14.75 4.53 -29.66
CA GLY A 283 15.28 5.72 -30.30
C GLY A 283 14.33 6.92 -30.16
N ASN A 284 14.85 8.09 -30.46
CA ASN A 284 14.07 9.32 -30.38
C ASN A 284 14.44 10.27 -31.52
N SER A 285 13.54 10.46 -32.45
CA SER A 285 13.65 11.39 -33.59
C SER A 285 15.06 11.35 -34.24
N PHE A 286 15.69 12.49 -34.44
CA PHE A 286 17.05 12.58 -34.99
C PHE A 286 18.15 12.66 -33.93
N SER A 287 18.06 11.87 -32.86
CA SER A 287 19.13 11.75 -31.84
C SER A 287 20.10 10.61 -32.19
N SER A 288 21.34 10.70 -31.78
CA SER A 288 22.34 9.63 -31.84
C SER A 288 22.69 9.14 -30.44
N SER A 289 23.09 7.89 -30.31
CA SER A 289 23.56 7.33 -29.02
C SER A 289 24.99 7.77 -28.65
N GLY A 290 25.62 8.57 -29.49
CA GLY A 290 27.03 8.92 -29.34
C GLY A 290 27.94 7.75 -29.71
N ASN A 291 29.12 7.66 -29.08
CA ASN A 291 30.13 6.63 -29.36
C ASN A 291 30.03 5.42 -28.42
N LEU A 292 28.98 5.35 -27.58
CA LEU A 292 28.81 4.25 -26.61
C LEU A 292 27.67 3.36 -27.04
N PRO A 293 27.86 2.03 -27.06
CA PRO A 293 26.76 1.10 -27.27
C PRO A 293 25.77 1.15 -26.11
N LEU A 294 24.49 1.07 -26.44
CA LEU A 294 23.40 0.98 -25.50
C LEU A 294 22.90 -0.46 -25.41
N HIS A 295 22.22 -0.78 -24.32
CA HIS A 295 21.56 -2.07 -24.11
C HIS A 295 20.05 -1.97 -24.35
N ALA A 296 19.50 -2.96 -25.02
CA ALA A 296 18.04 -3.06 -25.21
C ALA A 296 17.31 -3.36 -23.89
N ASP A 297 16.11 -2.84 -23.76
CA ASP A 297 15.23 -3.16 -22.62
C ASP A 297 14.54 -4.50 -22.83
N LEU A 298 14.48 -5.32 -21.79
CA LEU A 298 13.67 -6.55 -21.79
C LEU A 298 12.21 -6.19 -21.45
N GLU A 299 11.30 -6.54 -22.33
CA GLU A 299 9.86 -6.46 -22.10
C GLU A 299 9.28 -7.88 -21.96
N LEU A 300 8.56 -8.12 -20.87
CA LEU A 300 7.85 -9.38 -20.61
C LEU A 300 6.36 -9.14 -20.67
N THR A 301 5.64 -9.95 -21.44
CA THR A 301 4.18 -9.97 -21.47
C THR A 301 3.69 -11.28 -20.83
N LEU A 302 2.99 -11.14 -19.71
CA LEU A 302 2.40 -12.24 -18.94
C LEU A 302 0.91 -12.32 -19.28
N LYS A 303 0.49 -13.41 -19.93
CA LYS A 303 -0.91 -13.68 -20.28
C LYS A 303 -1.48 -14.66 -19.27
N MET A 304 -2.30 -14.18 -18.35
CA MET A 304 -2.95 -14.99 -17.34
C MET A 304 -4.27 -15.54 -17.92
N ARG A 305 -4.27 -16.79 -18.35
CA ARG A 305 -5.48 -17.51 -18.73
C ARG A 305 -5.61 -18.75 -17.86
N LYS A 306 -6.64 -18.78 -17.04
CA LYS A 306 -7.06 -20.01 -16.35
C LYS A 306 -8.42 -20.41 -16.89
N PRO A 307 -8.56 -21.52 -17.64
CA PRO A 307 -9.86 -22.01 -18.11
C PRO A 307 -10.78 -22.25 -16.90
N GLY A 308 -11.95 -21.62 -16.89
CA GLY A 308 -12.95 -21.80 -15.82
C GLY A 308 -12.64 -21.04 -14.53
N ALA A 309 -11.66 -20.13 -14.51
CA ALA A 309 -11.44 -19.26 -13.36
C ALA A 309 -12.33 -18.02 -13.44
N ASP A 310 -12.95 -17.72 -12.31
CA ASP A 310 -13.58 -16.45 -12.04
C ASP A 310 -12.56 -15.29 -12.20
N ILE A 311 -13.08 -14.11 -12.39
CA ILE A 311 -12.41 -12.84 -12.68
C ILE A 311 -11.00 -12.73 -12.06
N LEU A 312 -9.95 -12.70 -12.89
CA LEU A 312 -8.58 -12.46 -12.48
C LEU A 312 -8.24 -10.96 -12.60
N ILE A 313 -8.12 -10.31 -11.47
CA ILE A 313 -7.70 -8.91 -11.37
C ILE A 313 -6.42 -8.86 -10.56
N PHE A 314 -5.44 -8.11 -11.05
CA PHE A 314 -4.17 -7.93 -10.38
C PHE A 314 -4.06 -6.50 -9.85
N PRO A 315 -4.20 -6.30 -8.53
CA PRO A 315 -3.92 -5.01 -7.90
C PRO A 315 -2.49 -4.53 -8.16
N GLU A 316 -2.28 -3.22 -8.11
CA GLU A 316 -0.93 -2.67 -8.16
C GLU A 316 -0.06 -3.30 -7.07
N GLY A 317 1.14 -3.77 -7.45
CA GLY A 317 2.01 -4.46 -6.51
C GLY A 317 3.44 -4.63 -7.01
N LEU A 318 4.28 -5.23 -6.17
CA LEU A 318 5.67 -5.48 -6.45
C LEU A 318 5.87 -6.91 -6.94
N LEU A 319 6.40 -7.07 -8.15
CA LEU A 319 6.78 -8.36 -8.72
C LEU A 319 8.28 -8.56 -8.57
N ARG A 320 8.68 -9.67 -7.93
CA ARG A 320 10.06 -10.15 -7.88
C ARG A 320 10.26 -11.28 -8.87
N ILE A 321 11.36 -11.24 -9.60
CA ILE A 321 11.70 -12.20 -10.64
C ILE A 321 12.91 -13.01 -10.18
N PHE A 322 12.80 -14.33 -10.32
CA PHE A 322 13.87 -15.27 -10.01
C PHE A 322 14.13 -16.18 -11.20
N ASP A 323 15.39 -16.53 -11.41
CA ASP A 323 15.77 -17.53 -12.40
C ASP A 323 15.42 -18.96 -11.94
N GLU A 324 15.76 -19.96 -12.77
CA GLU A 324 15.54 -21.39 -12.49
C GLU A 324 16.31 -21.91 -11.28
N ASN A 325 17.41 -21.26 -10.90
CA ASN A 325 18.23 -21.59 -9.75
C ASN A 325 17.80 -20.82 -8.48
N GLY A 326 16.79 -19.97 -8.58
CA GLY A 326 16.32 -19.13 -7.49
C GLY A 326 17.16 -17.87 -7.28
N ILE A 327 18.00 -17.49 -8.24
CA ILE A 327 18.79 -16.26 -8.18
C ILE A 327 17.85 -15.08 -8.51
N PHE A 328 17.92 -14.03 -7.69
CA PHE A 328 17.15 -12.81 -7.89
C PHE A 328 17.60 -12.09 -9.17
N GLY A 329 16.68 -11.96 -10.12
CA GLY A 329 16.89 -11.34 -11.43
C GLY A 329 16.39 -9.90 -11.54
N GLY A 330 15.64 -9.41 -10.55
CA GLY A 330 15.12 -8.04 -10.53
C GLY A 330 13.74 -7.93 -9.90
N GLU A 331 13.31 -6.68 -9.76
CA GLU A 331 11.96 -6.40 -9.30
C GLU A 331 11.34 -5.24 -10.11
N VAL A 332 10.02 -5.29 -10.29
CA VAL A 332 9.27 -4.32 -11.06
C VAL A 332 7.87 -4.15 -10.48
N ARG A 333 7.29 -2.96 -10.63
CA ARG A 333 5.92 -2.71 -10.20
C ARG A 333 4.94 -3.15 -11.30
N ILE A 334 3.96 -3.97 -10.92
CA ILE A 334 2.78 -4.28 -11.74
C ILE A 334 1.75 -3.18 -11.50
N PRO A 335 1.19 -2.54 -12.54
CA PRO A 335 0.06 -1.62 -12.37
C PRO A 335 -1.24 -2.38 -12.05
N ASN A 336 -2.28 -1.67 -11.63
CA ASN A 336 -3.62 -2.24 -11.56
C ASN A 336 -4.00 -2.79 -12.94
N THR A 337 -4.15 -4.11 -13.03
CA THR A 337 -4.41 -4.80 -14.30
C THR A 337 -5.81 -5.40 -14.26
N PRO A 338 -6.74 -4.92 -15.12
CA PRO A 338 -8.09 -5.44 -15.22
C PRO A 338 -8.12 -6.90 -15.69
N MET A 339 -9.31 -7.46 -15.64
CA MET A 339 -9.58 -8.80 -16.14
C MET A 339 -9.22 -8.93 -17.65
N ASP A 340 -8.64 -10.07 -17.99
CA ASP A 340 -8.26 -10.44 -19.38
C ASP A 340 -7.20 -9.55 -20.04
N GLU A 341 -6.68 -8.57 -19.33
CA GLU A 341 -5.56 -7.77 -19.83
C GLU A 341 -4.21 -8.44 -19.53
N PRO A 342 -3.24 -8.38 -20.45
CA PRO A 342 -1.91 -8.89 -20.20
C PRO A 342 -1.15 -7.97 -19.25
N ILE A 343 -0.36 -8.57 -18.36
CA ILE A 343 0.61 -7.81 -17.56
C ILE A 343 1.86 -7.59 -18.40
N VAL A 344 2.15 -6.33 -18.74
CA VAL A 344 3.36 -5.95 -19.48
C VAL A 344 4.33 -5.25 -18.54
N ILE A 345 5.55 -5.77 -18.45
CA ILE A 345 6.57 -5.28 -17.52
C ILE A 345 7.94 -5.18 -18.20
N SER A 346 8.78 -4.26 -17.71
CA SER A 346 10.17 -4.12 -18.12
C SER A 346 11.09 -4.27 -16.91
N PRO A 347 11.60 -5.48 -16.64
CA PRO A 347 12.40 -5.77 -15.45
C PRO A 347 13.83 -5.25 -15.53
N GLY A 348 14.29 -4.80 -16.70
CA GLY A 348 15.64 -4.28 -16.88
C GLY A 348 16.17 -4.42 -18.29
N LYS A 349 17.46 -4.25 -18.44
CA LYS A 349 18.16 -4.26 -19.74
C LYS A 349 18.77 -5.62 -20.04
N ALA A 350 18.77 -5.98 -21.31
CA ALA A 350 19.43 -7.18 -21.81
C ALA A 350 20.94 -6.94 -21.90
N PHE A 351 21.71 -7.70 -21.12
CA PHE A 351 23.18 -7.57 -21.12
C PHE A 351 23.80 -7.92 -22.47
N ASP A 352 23.31 -8.98 -23.11
CA ASP A 352 23.87 -9.56 -24.34
C ASP A 352 23.33 -8.92 -25.63
N LEU A 353 22.42 -7.96 -25.55
CA LEU A 353 21.88 -7.27 -26.72
C LEU A 353 22.26 -5.80 -26.68
N VAL A 354 23.25 -5.46 -27.47
CA VAL A 354 23.77 -4.10 -27.54
C VAL A 354 23.47 -3.46 -28.89
N PHE A 355 23.30 -2.13 -28.91
CA PHE A 355 23.05 -1.40 -30.12
C PHE A 355 23.74 -0.04 -30.14
N GLU A 356 23.99 0.46 -31.33
CA GLU A 356 24.42 1.82 -31.60
C GLU A 356 23.40 2.47 -32.55
N ARG A 357 23.07 3.71 -32.31
CA ARG A 357 22.16 4.51 -33.13
C ARG A 357 22.86 5.76 -33.63
N THR A 358 22.90 5.94 -34.94
CA THR A 358 23.57 7.05 -35.58
C THR A 358 22.62 7.75 -36.55
N VAL A 359 22.62 9.07 -36.56
CA VAL A 359 22.01 9.87 -37.59
C VAL A 359 23.10 10.11 -38.66
N VAL A 360 22.97 9.42 -39.80
CA VAL A 360 23.98 9.40 -40.86
C VAL A 360 23.91 10.65 -41.72
N ASP A 361 22.68 11.14 -41.96
CA ASP A 361 22.40 12.32 -42.75
C ASP A 361 21.24 13.07 -42.14
N TYR A 362 21.36 14.42 -42.05
CA TYR A 362 20.36 15.25 -41.42
C TYR A 362 20.32 16.66 -42.00
N LYS A 363 19.14 17.00 -42.50
CA LYS A 363 18.84 18.35 -42.98
C LYS A 363 17.64 18.90 -42.26
N ARG A 364 17.75 20.10 -41.71
CA ARG A 364 16.64 20.84 -41.08
C ARG A 364 16.39 22.15 -41.80
N GLU A 365 15.12 22.37 -42.05
CA GLU A 365 14.56 23.65 -42.52
C GLU A 365 13.65 24.21 -41.43
N ARG A 366 13.05 25.39 -41.69
CA ARG A 366 12.26 26.08 -40.63
C ARG A 366 11.21 25.21 -39.98
N ASP A 367 10.41 24.51 -40.78
CA ASP A 367 9.25 23.75 -40.32
C ASP A 367 9.34 22.26 -40.68
N THR A 368 10.45 21.82 -41.20
CA THR A 368 10.66 20.44 -41.64
C THR A 368 12.03 19.93 -41.28
N ALA A 369 12.16 18.63 -41.16
CA ALA A 369 13.44 17.94 -41.03
C ALA A 369 13.41 16.64 -41.83
N GLU A 370 14.54 16.26 -42.40
CA GLU A 370 14.73 15.00 -43.06
C GLU A 370 16.08 14.42 -42.64
N GLY A 371 16.16 13.11 -42.48
CA GLY A 371 17.41 12.47 -42.11
C GLY A 371 17.38 10.96 -42.28
N LYS A 372 18.56 10.38 -42.33
CA LYS A 372 18.77 8.94 -42.40
C LYS A 372 19.31 8.44 -41.07
N ILE A 373 18.68 7.42 -40.52
CA ILE A 373 19.01 6.83 -39.25
C ILE A 373 19.56 5.42 -39.50
N ARG A 374 20.62 5.06 -38.79
CA ARG A 374 21.27 3.77 -38.83
C ARG A 374 21.32 3.18 -37.43
N TYR A 375 20.84 1.97 -37.28
CA TYR A 375 21.02 1.11 -36.14
C TYR A 375 22.00 0.00 -36.48
N GLU A 376 22.93 -0.25 -35.59
CA GLU A 376 23.79 -1.42 -35.59
C GLU A 376 23.49 -2.22 -34.32
N ILE A 377 22.89 -3.40 -34.47
CA ILE A 377 22.42 -4.21 -33.35
C ILE A 377 23.19 -5.52 -33.34
N ARG A 378 23.69 -5.92 -32.17
CA ARG A 378 24.50 -7.14 -31.98
C ARG A 378 23.87 -8.02 -30.90
N ASN A 379 23.49 -9.24 -31.27
CA ASN A 379 23.06 -10.27 -30.34
C ASN A 379 24.27 -11.10 -29.92
N GLN A 380 24.80 -10.89 -28.75
CA GLN A 380 25.94 -11.63 -28.19
C GLN A 380 25.52 -12.88 -27.43
N SER A 381 24.22 -13.14 -27.31
CA SER A 381 23.68 -14.34 -26.66
C SER A 381 23.77 -15.60 -27.54
N LYS A 382 23.56 -16.75 -26.93
CA LYS A 382 23.51 -18.03 -27.63
C LYS A 382 22.12 -18.38 -28.19
N ARG A 383 21.18 -17.42 -28.17
CA ARG A 383 19.77 -17.65 -28.54
C ARG A 383 19.33 -16.70 -29.65
N THR A 384 18.28 -17.10 -30.35
CA THR A 384 17.55 -16.19 -31.24
C THR A 384 16.68 -15.27 -30.40
N LEU A 385 16.77 -13.96 -30.64
CA LEU A 385 16.02 -12.95 -29.90
C LEU A 385 15.00 -12.25 -30.79
N SER A 386 13.80 -12.02 -30.23
CA SER A 386 12.78 -11.15 -30.86
C SER A 386 13.06 -9.71 -30.44
N VAL A 387 13.51 -8.90 -31.38
CA VAL A 387 13.92 -7.51 -31.14
C VAL A 387 12.98 -6.57 -31.86
N ILE A 388 12.64 -5.46 -31.22
CA ILE A 388 11.83 -4.38 -31.81
C ILE A 388 12.63 -3.08 -31.66
N ILE A 389 12.94 -2.43 -32.78
CA ILE A 389 13.35 -1.03 -32.75
C ILE A 389 12.08 -0.21 -32.60
N ARG A 390 12.02 0.62 -31.55
CA ARG A 390 10.90 1.50 -31.24
C ARG A 390 11.40 2.94 -31.21
N ASP A 391 11.11 3.68 -32.28
CA ASP A 391 11.49 5.08 -32.41
C ASP A 391 10.31 6.01 -32.14
N THR A 392 10.53 7.00 -31.26
CA THR A 392 9.54 8.04 -30.97
C THR A 392 9.75 9.25 -31.87
N TRP A 393 8.67 9.70 -32.48
CA TRP A 393 8.64 10.81 -33.40
C TRP A 393 7.69 11.92 -32.95
N HIS A 394 8.07 13.16 -33.16
CA HIS A 394 7.24 14.33 -32.89
C HIS A 394 6.91 15.06 -34.20
N GLY A 395 5.67 15.56 -34.33
CA GLY A 395 5.18 16.18 -35.54
C GLY A 395 4.57 15.18 -36.55
N ASN A 396 4.31 15.62 -37.76
CA ASN A 396 3.79 14.77 -38.82
C ASN A 396 4.97 14.14 -39.58
N TRP A 397 5.19 12.83 -39.36
CA TRP A 397 6.35 12.12 -39.88
C TRP A 397 5.97 11.02 -40.85
N THR A 398 6.89 10.72 -41.77
CA THR A 398 6.76 9.68 -42.78
C THR A 398 8.11 9.02 -43.04
N VAL A 399 8.14 7.68 -43.06
CA VAL A 399 9.28 6.91 -43.51
C VAL A 399 9.34 6.91 -45.03
N LYS A 400 10.45 7.31 -45.60
CA LYS A 400 10.67 7.40 -47.06
C LYS A 400 11.22 6.08 -47.60
N ASN A 401 12.28 5.58 -46.98
CA ASN A 401 12.95 4.35 -47.35
C ASN A 401 13.36 3.59 -46.08
N SER A 402 13.37 2.27 -46.12
CA SER A 402 13.85 1.41 -45.05
C SER A 402 14.41 0.12 -45.61
N THR A 403 15.46 -0.41 -44.94
CA THR A 403 16.03 -1.73 -45.27
C THR A 403 15.20 -2.90 -44.71
N HIS A 404 14.32 -2.62 -43.76
CA HIS A 404 13.48 -3.60 -43.09
C HIS A 404 12.03 -3.13 -43.06
N ASN A 405 11.12 -4.05 -42.79
CA ASN A 405 9.70 -3.73 -42.64
C ASN A 405 9.47 -2.75 -41.49
N THR A 406 8.70 -1.69 -41.72
CA THR A 406 8.37 -0.66 -40.73
C THR A 406 6.88 -0.63 -40.47
N GLU A 407 6.50 -0.49 -39.19
CA GLU A 407 5.12 -0.40 -38.76
C GLU A 407 4.89 0.91 -38.01
N LYS A 408 3.93 1.72 -38.49
CA LYS A 408 3.48 2.92 -37.77
C LYS A 408 2.47 2.48 -36.72
N LYS A 409 2.88 2.38 -35.45
CA LYS A 409 2.01 1.94 -34.34
C LYS A 409 1.07 3.06 -33.85
N SER A 410 1.55 4.29 -33.86
CA SER A 410 0.76 5.45 -33.46
C SER A 410 1.17 6.71 -34.23
N ALA A 411 0.59 7.84 -33.90
CA ALA A 411 0.99 9.13 -34.45
C ALA A 411 2.46 9.47 -34.12
N SER A 412 3.00 8.91 -33.03
CA SER A 412 4.35 9.23 -32.52
C SER A 412 5.29 8.04 -32.48
N GLU A 413 4.89 6.85 -32.95
CA GLU A 413 5.67 5.63 -32.73
C GLU A 413 5.83 4.80 -33.98
N LEU A 414 7.09 4.54 -34.32
CA LEU A 414 7.54 3.63 -35.37
C LEU A 414 8.11 2.36 -34.74
N GLU A 415 7.68 1.20 -35.20
CA GLU A 415 8.30 -0.08 -34.84
C GLU A 415 8.92 -0.77 -36.05
N ILE A 416 10.07 -1.42 -35.84
CA ILE A 416 10.74 -2.27 -36.82
C ILE A 416 11.02 -3.62 -36.14
N PRO A 417 10.19 -4.65 -36.40
CA PRO A 417 10.39 -5.97 -35.82
C PRO A 417 11.54 -6.71 -36.49
N LEU A 418 12.36 -7.37 -35.70
CA LEU A 418 13.52 -8.12 -36.11
C LEU A 418 13.60 -9.46 -35.38
N SER A 419 14.22 -10.44 -36.02
CA SER A 419 14.60 -11.71 -35.39
C SER A 419 16.10 -11.89 -35.57
N LEU A 420 16.86 -11.80 -34.48
CA LEU A 420 18.31 -11.92 -34.50
C LEU A 420 18.75 -13.28 -33.99
N LYS A 421 19.46 -14.05 -34.82
CA LYS A 421 20.06 -15.32 -34.44
C LYS A 421 21.17 -15.12 -33.40
N ALA A 422 21.60 -16.19 -32.78
CA ALA A 422 22.75 -16.21 -31.87
C ALA A 422 24.01 -15.68 -32.57
N GLY A 423 24.69 -14.70 -31.94
CA GLY A 423 25.91 -14.07 -32.47
C GLY A 423 25.68 -13.15 -33.67
N GLU A 424 24.45 -12.92 -34.11
CA GLU A 424 24.14 -12.13 -35.30
C GLU A 424 24.33 -10.63 -35.06
N LYS A 425 24.85 -9.96 -36.07
CA LYS A 425 24.91 -8.51 -36.19
C LYS A 425 24.02 -8.08 -37.36
N VAL A 426 23.11 -7.15 -37.12
CA VAL A 426 22.23 -6.58 -38.15
C VAL A 426 22.43 -5.06 -38.21
N VAL A 427 22.33 -4.53 -39.44
CA VAL A 427 22.30 -3.09 -39.69
C VAL A 427 20.93 -2.74 -40.26
N VAL A 428 20.23 -1.85 -39.60
CA VAL A 428 18.94 -1.33 -40.05
C VAL A 428 19.12 0.14 -40.39
N GLU A 429 18.73 0.51 -41.60
CA GLU A 429 18.73 1.91 -42.04
C GLU A 429 17.35 2.31 -42.53
N TYR A 430 16.93 3.50 -42.15
CA TYR A 430 15.72 4.12 -42.71
C TYR A 430 15.86 5.63 -42.78
N SER A 431 15.12 6.24 -43.74
CA SER A 431 15.04 7.71 -43.87
C SER A 431 13.67 8.18 -43.45
N CYS A 432 13.62 9.24 -42.66
CA CYS A 432 12.39 9.84 -42.18
C CYS A 432 12.31 11.32 -42.52
N TYR A 433 11.13 11.76 -42.94
CA TYR A 433 10.78 13.16 -43.12
C TYR A 433 9.77 13.55 -42.05
N VAL A 434 9.95 14.73 -41.45
CA VAL A 434 9.08 15.25 -40.39
C VAL A 434 8.63 16.66 -40.74
N SER A 435 7.36 16.95 -40.58
CA SER A 435 6.79 18.31 -40.61
C SER A 435 6.31 18.69 -39.21
N TYR A 436 6.71 19.86 -38.75
CA TYR A 436 6.37 20.42 -37.44
C TYR A 436 5.19 21.40 -37.47
N ARG A 437 4.46 21.42 -38.58
CA ARG A 437 3.24 22.22 -38.76
C ARG A 437 2.00 21.52 -38.25
#